data_c24841339744c2d342979b919918f981
#
_entry.id   c24841339744c2d342979b919918f981
#
_cell.length_a   1.000
_cell.length_b   1.000
_cell.length_c   1.000
_cell.angle_alpha   90.00
_cell.angle_beta   90.00
_cell.angle_gamma   90.00
#
_symmetry.space_group_name_H-M   'P 1'
#
loop_
_entity.id
_entity.type
_entity.pdbx_description
1 polymer ?
#
loop_
_entity_poly.entity_id
_entity_poly.type
_entity_poly.pdbx_seq_one_letter_code
_entity_poly.pdbx_strand_id
1 'polypeptide(L)'
;YPMPSGGEPHCGTHGRGKGGSTAERSPQIPRGGTPQVTEPQQVENRHQSDRTRSTTTQPIQFLIMKPRTPIQQEVARLSERLPKLTATQRAYAFRHCFKHYAIKRADGTNICTECGHSWKSEHDLADTVCGCTCPHCGMELEALRTRKSVFSENEYFSIVTTCKQYQVIRFFFVKSRYKAGQAAEYSIYEVVQRWISPKGTTTTVARLRGMSILYYDLWAEYSDMEVRKNNKLRAYDINPVCTYPRQRFIPELKRNGFNGEYHNILPYDLFTAILSDSRAETLLKAGQYPMLRHYIRSSFDIERYWASVKICIRNGYTISDGSMWRDTIDLLRHFGKDTNSPKYVCPSDLKAEHDRLMHKRNKEIERKKLEERIRQAKKHEKAYRKLKGIFFGIAFTDGTLQVRVLESVAEFAAEGTELHHCVFSNSYFLEKNSLILSATIDGKRIETVEVSLKTLEVVQSRGLHNSNTEYHDRIVNLVNSNVNLIRQRMEAA
;
A
#
# COMPACT_ATOMS: atom_id res chain seq x y z
N TYR A 1 34.54 15.20 -28.45
CA TYR A 1 34.32 15.37 -29.93
C TYR A 1 33.17 14.46 -30.39
N PRO A 2 32.31 14.88 -31.32
CA PRO A 2 31.32 15.93 -31.19
C PRO A 2 29.88 15.39 -31.17
N MET A 3 28.93 16.24 -30.84
CA MET A 3 27.48 15.99 -30.95
C MET A 3 27.02 15.80 -32.41
N PRO A 4 25.87 15.19 -32.64
CA PRO A 4 24.97 15.63 -33.69
C PRO A 4 23.65 16.17 -33.14
N SER A 5 23.24 17.21 -33.81
CA SER A 5 22.11 18.10 -33.75
C SER A 5 20.78 17.46 -34.18
N GLY A 6 19.68 17.94 -33.58
CA GLY A 6 18.49 18.34 -34.34
C GLY A 6 17.37 17.31 -34.47
N GLY A 7 16.19 17.69 -33.99
CA GLY A 7 14.91 17.06 -34.32
C GLY A 7 13.76 17.57 -33.43
N GLU A 8 13.21 18.75 -33.77
CA GLU A 8 11.90 19.18 -33.26
C GLU A 8 10.79 18.33 -33.91
N PRO A 9 9.68 18.10 -33.22
CA PRO A 9 8.41 17.84 -33.89
C PRO A 9 7.41 19.00 -33.73
N HIS A 10 6.88 19.34 -34.84
CA HIS A 10 5.85 20.32 -35.14
C HIS A 10 4.55 20.18 -34.29
N CYS A 11 4.05 21.34 -33.89
CA CYS A 11 2.71 21.61 -33.43
C CYS A 11 1.71 21.49 -34.62
N GLY A 12 0.69 20.65 -34.48
CA GLY A 12 -0.46 20.54 -35.37
C GLY A 12 -1.72 21.04 -34.67
N THR A 13 -2.17 22.22 -35.08
CA THR A 13 -3.48 22.80 -34.75
C THR A 13 -4.57 22.18 -35.63
N HIS A 14 -5.74 21.87 -35.04
CA HIS A 14 -7.13 21.88 -35.57
C HIS A 14 -8.01 21.09 -34.56
N GLY A 15 -9.21 21.46 -34.16
CA GLY A 15 -10.22 22.37 -34.63
C GLY A 15 -11.39 22.33 -33.64
N ARG A 16 -12.11 23.41 -33.59
CA ARG A 16 -13.29 23.63 -32.73
C ARG A 16 -14.43 22.65 -33.06
N GLY A 17 -15.07 22.05 -32.03
CA GLY A 17 -16.38 21.46 -32.13
C GLY A 17 -17.21 21.87 -30.91
N LYS A 18 -18.27 22.68 -31.15
CA LYS A 18 -19.30 23.06 -30.18
C LYS A 18 -20.28 21.89 -30.03
N GLY A 19 -20.78 21.66 -28.82
CA GLY A 19 -21.94 20.79 -28.61
C GLY A 19 -22.18 20.44 -27.14
N GLY A 20 -23.14 21.08 -26.52
CA GLY A 20 -24.29 20.47 -25.87
C GLY A 20 -24.13 20.06 -24.40
N SER A 21 -24.53 20.99 -23.53
CA SER A 21 -24.90 20.77 -22.12
C SER A 21 -26.10 19.80 -22.02
N THR A 22 -25.97 18.73 -21.29
CA THR A 22 -27.08 18.05 -20.60
C THR A 22 -26.67 17.72 -19.18
N ALA A 23 -27.32 18.43 -18.25
CA ALA A 23 -27.18 18.18 -16.81
C ALA A 23 -27.93 16.91 -16.44
N GLU A 24 -27.23 15.91 -15.93
CA GLU A 24 -27.82 14.77 -15.24
C GLU A 24 -27.94 15.05 -13.74
N ARG A 25 -29.19 14.92 -13.29
CA ARG A 25 -29.61 15.10 -11.89
C ARG A 25 -29.19 13.89 -11.05
N SER A 26 -28.50 14.13 -9.95
CA SER A 26 -28.31 13.15 -8.88
C SER A 26 -29.63 12.83 -8.16
N PRO A 27 -29.83 11.58 -7.68
CA PRO A 27 -31.06 11.21 -6.98
C PRO A 27 -31.11 11.77 -5.56
N GLN A 28 -32.26 12.37 -5.23
CA GLN A 28 -32.60 12.87 -3.89
C GLN A 28 -32.92 11.69 -2.94
N ILE A 29 -32.34 11.71 -1.74
CA ILE A 29 -32.67 10.85 -0.61
C ILE A 29 -33.89 11.44 0.14
N PRO A 30 -34.93 10.65 0.49
CA PRO A 30 -36.10 11.17 1.20
C PRO A 30 -35.78 11.55 2.65
N ARG A 31 -36.22 12.73 3.05
CA ARG A 31 -36.19 13.20 4.45
C ARG A 31 -37.27 12.47 5.24
N GLY A 32 -36.87 11.65 6.19
CA GLY A 32 -37.72 11.09 7.22
C GLY A 32 -37.90 12.05 8.40
N GLY A 33 -39.11 12.04 8.96
CA GLY A 33 -39.65 13.02 9.86
C GLY A 33 -39.00 13.13 11.23
N THR A 34 -39.15 14.29 11.80
CA THR A 34 -38.82 14.73 13.16
C THR A 34 -39.66 13.98 14.21
N PRO A 35 -39.09 13.45 15.30
CA PRO A 35 -39.87 13.08 16.46
C PRO A 35 -40.08 14.29 17.38
N GLN A 36 -41.32 14.43 17.84
CA GLN A 36 -41.76 15.42 18.81
C GLN A 36 -41.09 15.22 20.19
N VAL A 37 -40.71 16.36 20.76
CA VAL A 37 -40.25 16.49 22.15
C VAL A 37 -41.46 16.42 23.07
N THR A 38 -41.49 15.43 23.97
CA THR A 38 -42.40 15.41 25.14
C THR A 38 -41.60 15.83 26.37
N GLU A 39 -42.13 16.84 27.07
CA GLU A 39 -41.61 17.37 28.34
C GLU A 39 -41.61 16.30 29.46
N PRO A 40 -40.66 16.36 30.39
CA PRO A 40 -40.64 15.45 31.53
C PRO A 40 -41.49 15.97 32.70
N GLN A 41 -42.36 15.10 33.20
CA GLN A 41 -43.09 15.27 34.45
C GLN A 41 -42.15 15.21 35.66
N GLN A 42 -42.36 16.17 36.58
CA GLN A 42 -41.73 16.21 37.90
C GLN A 42 -42.20 15.05 38.74
N VAL A 43 -41.28 14.35 39.40
CA VAL A 43 -41.53 13.47 40.54
C VAL A 43 -40.62 13.85 41.69
N GLU A 44 -41.27 14.09 42.81
CA GLU A 44 -40.73 14.62 44.05
C GLU A 44 -39.70 13.72 44.75
N ASN A 45 -38.87 14.41 45.52
CA ASN A 45 -37.87 13.96 46.49
C ASN A 45 -38.34 12.89 47.48
N ARG A 46 -37.49 11.90 47.71
CA ARG A 46 -37.27 11.31 49.02
C ARG A 46 -35.79 11.15 49.32
N HIS A 47 -35.35 11.80 50.36
CA HIS A 47 -34.07 11.68 51.04
C HIS A 47 -33.70 10.22 51.34
N GLN A 48 -32.50 9.82 51.01
CA GLN A 48 -31.69 8.96 51.89
C GLN A 48 -30.19 9.26 51.64
N SER A 49 -29.55 9.43 52.77
CA SER A 49 -28.20 9.85 53.06
C SER A 49 -27.09 8.90 52.57
N ASP A 50 -25.94 9.53 52.40
CA ASP A 50 -24.59 8.98 52.59
C ASP A 50 -24.08 7.87 51.65
N ARG A 51 -23.24 8.29 50.72
CA ARG A 51 -21.82 7.86 50.63
C ARG A 51 -21.14 8.68 49.56
N THR A 52 -20.45 9.72 49.95
CA THR A 52 -19.41 10.40 49.18
C THR A 52 -18.32 9.38 48.80
N ARG A 53 -18.44 8.77 47.61
CA ARG A 53 -17.27 8.19 46.94
C ARG A 53 -16.52 9.34 46.25
N SER A 54 -15.56 9.88 46.97
CA SER A 54 -14.46 10.63 46.39
C SER A 54 -13.84 9.79 45.29
N THR A 55 -14.17 10.08 44.04
CA THR A 55 -13.36 9.65 42.87
C THR A 55 -12.11 10.48 42.89
N THR A 56 -11.15 10.09 43.73
CA THR A 56 -9.78 10.51 43.60
C THR A 56 -9.29 10.00 42.22
N THR A 57 -9.30 10.88 41.27
CA THR A 57 -8.59 10.68 40.00
C THR A 57 -7.11 10.55 40.36
N GLN A 58 -6.65 9.29 40.57
CA GLN A 58 -5.24 9.03 40.74
C GLN A 58 -4.58 9.55 39.46
N PRO A 59 -3.57 10.43 39.55
CA PRO A 59 -2.78 10.78 38.41
C PRO A 59 -2.21 9.47 37.85
N ILE A 60 -2.39 9.23 36.54
CA ILE A 60 -1.76 8.13 35.85
C ILE A 60 -0.26 8.27 36.12
N GLN A 61 0.24 7.51 37.09
CA GLN A 61 1.68 7.38 37.34
C GLN A 61 2.25 6.72 36.09
N PHE A 62 2.78 7.55 35.20
CA PHE A 62 3.60 7.09 34.11
C PHE A 62 4.76 6.32 34.74
N LEU A 63 4.73 4.99 34.60
CA LEU A 63 5.76 4.09 35.12
C LEU A 63 7.12 4.54 34.55
N ILE A 64 7.91 5.23 35.37
CA ILE A 64 9.29 5.59 35.05
C ILE A 64 10.04 4.30 34.76
N MET A 65 10.52 4.16 33.54
CA MET A 65 11.21 2.96 33.09
C MET A 65 12.66 2.97 33.55
N LYS A 66 12.93 2.33 34.69
CA LYS A 66 14.31 2.15 35.15
C LYS A 66 15.11 1.29 34.14
N PRO A 67 16.30 1.75 33.72
CA PRO A 67 17.22 0.96 32.89
C PRO A 67 17.57 -0.36 33.60
N ARG A 68 17.44 -1.50 32.87
CA ARG A 68 17.61 -2.83 33.49
C ARG A 68 18.97 -3.48 33.18
N THR A 69 19.50 -3.23 31.98
CA THR A 69 20.78 -3.82 31.57
C THR A 69 21.93 -2.83 31.78
N PRO A 70 23.20 -3.30 31.95
CA PRO A 70 24.35 -2.41 32.05
C PRO A 70 24.45 -1.44 30.87
N ILE A 71 24.15 -1.89 29.63
CA ILE A 71 24.13 -1.02 28.45
C ILE A 71 23.06 0.06 28.57
N GLN A 72 21.85 -0.30 28.99
CA GLN A 72 20.77 0.69 29.18
C GLN A 72 21.13 1.72 30.28
N GLN A 73 21.76 1.30 31.37
CA GLN A 73 22.22 2.19 32.44
C GLN A 73 23.29 3.15 31.94
N GLU A 74 24.26 2.63 31.18
CA GLU A 74 25.30 3.48 30.58
C GLU A 74 24.70 4.48 29.59
N VAL A 75 23.84 4.03 28.67
CA VAL A 75 23.17 4.87 27.68
C VAL A 75 22.32 5.95 28.35
N ALA A 76 21.55 5.64 29.41
CA ALA A 76 20.77 6.64 30.15
C ALA A 76 21.67 7.77 30.66
N ARG A 77 22.77 7.42 31.35
CA ARG A 77 23.73 8.37 31.86
C ARG A 77 24.46 9.20 30.79
N LEU A 78 24.76 8.58 29.64
CA LEU A 78 25.40 9.27 28.52
C LEU A 78 24.40 10.18 27.77
N SER A 79 23.13 9.78 27.68
CA SER A 79 22.06 10.56 27.06
C SER A 79 21.89 11.94 27.71
N GLU A 80 21.96 12.02 29.03
CA GLU A 80 21.86 13.28 29.80
C GLU A 80 23.03 14.23 29.53
N ARG A 81 24.17 13.67 29.12
CA ARG A 81 25.42 14.42 28.87
C ARG A 81 25.64 14.80 27.41
N LEU A 82 24.70 14.42 26.51
CA LEU A 82 24.80 14.84 25.13
C LEU A 82 24.73 16.38 25.00
N PRO A 83 25.54 16.97 24.13
CA PRO A 83 25.52 18.41 23.95
C PRO A 83 24.21 18.90 23.42
N LYS A 84 23.74 20.06 23.89
CA LYS A 84 22.56 20.73 23.31
C LYS A 84 22.82 21.12 21.86
N LEU A 85 21.75 21.34 21.09
CA LEU A 85 21.87 21.86 19.74
C LEU A 85 22.62 23.19 19.71
N THR A 86 23.58 23.30 18.81
CA THR A 86 24.26 24.57 18.54
C THR A 86 23.33 25.52 17.76
N ALA A 87 23.64 26.83 17.81
CA ALA A 87 22.91 27.83 17.01
C ALA A 87 22.93 27.48 15.50
N THR A 88 24.08 27.03 14.99
CA THR A 88 24.25 26.62 13.60
C THR A 88 23.36 25.42 13.23
N GLN A 89 23.26 24.43 14.11
CA GLN A 89 22.39 23.27 13.89
C GLN A 89 20.91 23.66 13.91
N ARG A 90 20.50 24.56 14.79
CA ARG A 90 19.12 25.09 14.83
C ARG A 90 18.79 25.86 13.55
N ALA A 91 19.65 26.79 13.15
CA ALA A 91 19.48 27.58 11.93
C ALA A 91 19.40 26.65 10.69
N TYR A 92 20.24 25.61 10.63
CA TYR A 92 20.19 24.62 9.56
C TYR A 92 18.84 23.88 9.54
N ALA A 93 18.34 23.41 10.69
CA ALA A 93 17.06 22.74 10.78
C ALA A 93 15.91 23.64 10.30
N PHE A 94 15.86 24.90 10.75
CA PHE A 94 14.80 25.84 10.37
C PHE A 94 14.80 26.16 8.88
N ARG A 95 16.01 26.25 8.29
CA ARG A 95 16.16 26.52 6.86
C ARG A 95 15.81 25.32 5.95
N HIS A 96 16.05 24.09 6.41
CA HIS A 96 15.96 22.90 5.52
C HIS A 96 14.84 21.94 5.85
N CYS A 97 14.14 22.11 6.98
CA CYS A 97 13.00 21.24 7.30
C CYS A 97 11.69 21.74 6.70
N PHE A 98 11.60 22.98 6.29
CA PHE A 98 10.37 23.58 5.76
C PHE A 98 10.61 24.17 4.38
N LYS A 99 9.53 24.27 3.63
CA LYS A 99 9.49 25.12 2.44
C LYS A 99 9.24 26.55 2.85
N HIS A 100 9.92 27.49 2.23
CA HIS A 100 9.74 28.92 2.47
C HIS A 100 9.01 29.53 1.27
N TYR A 101 8.05 30.41 1.53
CA TYR A 101 7.18 30.90 0.49
C TYR A 101 7.20 32.43 0.38
N ALA A 102 7.09 32.93 -0.85
CA ALA A 102 6.61 34.27 -1.15
C ALA A 102 5.08 34.18 -1.33
N ILE A 103 4.31 34.59 -0.34
CA ILE A 103 2.86 34.59 -0.41
C ILE A 103 2.39 35.78 -1.24
N LYS A 104 1.80 35.48 -2.41
CA LYS A 104 1.23 36.49 -3.28
C LYS A 104 -0.18 36.85 -2.87
N ARG A 105 -0.43 38.16 -2.65
CA ARG A 105 -1.73 38.75 -2.39
C ARG A 105 -2.41 39.24 -3.70
N ALA A 106 -3.72 39.47 -3.65
CA ALA A 106 -4.48 39.89 -4.81
C ALA A 106 -4.09 41.31 -5.33
N ASP A 107 -3.54 42.14 -4.46
CA ASP A 107 -3.04 43.49 -4.77
C ASP A 107 -1.62 43.50 -5.39
N GLY A 108 -1.05 42.32 -5.69
CA GLY A 108 0.31 42.16 -6.22
C GLY A 108 1.41 42.21 -5.18
N THR A 109 1.07 42.34 -3.90
CA THR A 109 2.07 42.29 -2.81
C THR A 109 2.52 40.85 -2.54
N ASN A 110 3.81 40.66 -2.43
CA ASN A 110 4.47 39.42 -1.98
C ASN A 110 4.88 39.55 -0.53
N ILE A 111 4.72 38.49 0.27
CA ILE A 111 5.08 38.47 1.70
C ILE A 111 5.99 37.26 1.93
N CYS A 112 7.19 37.52 2.43
CA CYS A 112 8.13 36.48 2.82
C CYS A 112 7.64 35.75 4.07
N THR A 113 7.56 34.41 4.02
CA THR A 113 7.17 33.61 5.19
C THR A 113 8.26 33.56 6.26
N GLU A 114 9.52 33.85 5.92
CA GLU A 114 10.63 33.77 6.87
C GLU A 114 10.74 35.04 7.73
N CYS A 115 10.80 36.20 7.11
CA CYS A 115 11.03 37.44 7.83
C CYS A 115 9.83 38.39 7.90
N GLY A 116 8.70 38.05 7.23
CA GLY A 116 7.51 38.89 7.17
C GLY A 116 7.61 40.08 6.24
N HIS A 117 8.76 40.32 5.57
CA HIS A 117 8.94 41.46 4.66
C HIS A 117 7.96 41.39 3.49
N SER A 118 7.40 42.57 3.15
CA SER A 118 6.44 42.71 2.04
C SER A 118 7.05 43.58 0.94
N TRP A 119 6.91 43.14 -0.31
CA TRP A 119 7.41 43.88 -1.48
C TRP A 119 6.48 43.70 -2.70
N LYS A 120 6.60 44.57 -3.66
CA LYS A 120 6.00 44.43 -4.97
C LYS A 120 7.09 44.02 -5.97
N SER A 121 6.78 43.05 -6.83
CA SER A 121 7.65 42.63 -7.91
C SER A 121 7.20 43.21 -9.22
N GLU A 122 8.12 43.62 -10.10
CA GLU A 122 7.85 44.10 -11.45
C GLU A 122 7.23 43.00 -12.34
N HIS A 123 7.53 41.74 -12.04
CA HIS A 123 6.97 40.57 -12.72
C HIS A 123 6.14 39.70 -11.76
N ASP A 124 5.16 39.00 -12.32
CA ASP A 124 4.39 38.02 -11.55
C ASP A 124 5.27 36.84 -11.14
N LEU A 125 5.60 36.77 -9.85
CA LEU A 125 6.45 35.67 -9.30
C LEU A 125 5.78 34.29 -9.46
N ALA A 126 4.47 34.24 -9.69
CA ALA A 126 3.78 32.95 -9.91
C ALA A 126 4.09 32.34 -11.28
N ASP A 127 4.59 33.13 -12.22
CA ASP A 127 5.00 32.68 -13.54
C ASP A 127 6.49 32.33 -13.60
N THR A 128 7.23 32.55 -12.49
CA THR A 128 8.64 32.15 -12.39
C THR A 128 8.74 30.68 -11.97
N VAL A 129 9.22 29.84 -12.88
CA VAL A 129 9.48 28.41 -12.64
C VAL A 129 10.60 28.18 -11.61
N CYS A 130 11.42 29.18 -11.35
CA CYS A 130 12.66 29.07 -10.59
C CYS A 130 12.60 29.60 -9.16
N GLY A 131 11.41 29.92 -8.61
CA GLY A 131 11.31 30.57 -7.31
C GLY A 131 11.83 32.02 -7.30
N CYS A 132 11.90 32.62 -6.14
CA CYS A 132 12.43 33.98 -5.95
C CYS A 132 13.23 34.06 -4.66
N THR A 133 14.02 35.13 -4.50
CA THR A 133 14.79 35.42 -3.28
C THR A 133 14.16 36.60 -2.55
N CYS A 134 13.98 36.51 -1.25
CA CYS A 134 13.51 37.63 -0.46
C CYS A 134 14.52 38.79 -0.50
N PRO A 135 14.11 40.00 -0.92
CA PRO A 135 15.05 41.14 -1.01
C PRO A 135 15.58 41.61 0.35
N HIS A 136 14.93 41.24 1.46
CA HIS A 136 15.31 41.65 2.80
C HIS A 136 16.19 40.62 3.51
N CYS A 137 15.79 39.32 3.54
CA CYS A 137 16.54 38.31 4.31
C CYS A 137 17.36 37.32 3.46
N GLY A 138 17.27 37.41 2.10
CA GLY A 138 17.99 36.52 1.20
C GLY A 138 17.52 35.07 1.17
N MET A 139 16.36 34.76 1.77
CA MET A 139 15.82 33.40 1.75
C MET A 139 15.30 33.06 0.34
N GLU A 140 15.63 31.88 -0.13
CA GLU A 140 15.03 31.30 -1.34
C GLU A 140 13.58 30.91 -1.07
N LEU A 141 12.65 31.33 -1.91
CA LEU A 141 11.22 31.21 -1.69
C LEU A 141 10.54 30.58 -2.92
N GLU A 142 9.54 29.73 -2.67
CA GLU A 142 8.59 29.29 -3.69
C GLU A 142 7.40 30.25 -3.71
N ALA A 143 6.91 30.62 -4.91
CA ALA A 143 5.73 31.50 -5.01
C ALA A 143 4.46 30.73 -4.64
N LEU A 144 3.65 31.24 -3.72
CA LEU A 144 2.42 30.60 -3.26
C LEU A 144 1.24 31.57 -3.28
N ARG A 145 0.19 31.26 -4.03
CA ARG A 145 -1.09 31.99 -4.01
C ARG A 145 -1.99 31.39 -2.93
N THR A 146 -2.16 32.07 -1.81
CA THR A 146 -3.06 31.62 -0.73
C THR A 146 -3.69 32.80 0.01
N ARG A 147 -4.91 32.59 0.50
CA ARG A 147 -5.61 33.53 1.40
C ARG A 147 -5.29 33.27 2.88
N LYS A 148 -4.62 32.16 3.19
CA LYS A 148 -4.25 31.85 4.58
C LYS A 148 -3.25 32.90 5.09
N SER A 149 -3.54 33.48 6.25
CA SER A 149 -2.67 34.44 6.93
C SER A 149 -1.87 33.81 8.07
N VAL A 150 -2.27 32.63 8.53
CA VAL A 150 -1.58 31.85 9.56
C VAL A 150 -1.60 30.38 9.16
N PHE A 151 -0.45 29.72 9.26
CA PHE A 151 -0.35 28.25 9.18
C PHE A 151 0.86 27.78 9.99
N SER A 152 0.82 26.50 10.39
CA SER A 152 1.89 25.85 11.13
C SER A 152 2.21 24.53 10.48
N GLU A 153 3.50 24.17 10.49
CA GLU A 153 4.00 22.92 9.96
C GLU A 153 4.88 22.24 11.03
N ASN A 154 4.93 20.91 10.99
CA ASN A 154 5.72 20.11 11.91
C ASN A 154 6.54 19.12 11.11
N GLU A 155 7.83 19.06 11.40
CA GLU A 155 8.76 18.20 10.69
C GLU A 155 9.77 17.55 11.62
N TYR A 156 10.52 16.58 11.12
CA TYR A 156 11.58 15.94 11.85
C TYR A 156 12.96 16.24 11.26
N PHE A 157 13.87 16.59 12.15
CA PHE A 157 15.29 16.82 11.88
C PHE A 157 16.12 15.75 12.55
N SER A 158 17.21 15.30 11.94
CA SER A 158 18.12 14.35 12.58
C SER A 158 19.58 14.79 12.59
N ILE A 159 20.31 14.27 13.59
CA ILE A 159 21.76 14.39 13.69
C ILE A 159 22.35 13.01 13.91
N VAL A 160 23.28 12.62 13.03
CA VAL A 160 24.07 11.40 13.15
C VAL A 160 25.41 11.74 13.80
N THR A 161 25.67 11.18 15.00
CA THR A 161 26.86 11.50 15.80
C THR A 161 27.34 10.27 16.56
N THR A 162 28.44 10.42 17.30
CA THR A 162 28.99 9.37 18.16
C THR A 162 29.03 9.85 19.61
N CYS A 163 28.91 8.94 20.55
CA CYS A 163 29.15 9.18 21.96
C CYS A 163 29.90 7.98 22.53
N LYS A 164 31.19 8.20 22.95
CA LYS A 164 32.11 7.11 23.28
C LYS A 164 32.12 6.05 22.15
N GLN A 165 31.86 4.77 22.50
CA GLN A 165 31.83 3.68 21.57
C GLN A 165 30.50 3.56 20.78
N TYR A 166 29.48 4.35 21.11
CA TYR A 166 28.15 4.22 20.50
C TYR A 166 27.99 5.11 19.26
N GLN A 167 27.37 4.55 18.25
CA GLN A 167 26.74 5.34 17.20
C GLN A 167 25.40 5.87 17.71
N VAL A 168 25.15 7.16 17.53
CA VAL A 168 23.93 7.82 18.03
C VAL A 168 23.25 8.55 16.89
N ILE A 169 21.95 8.31 16.73
CA ILE A 169 21.10 9.09 15.84
C ILE A 169 20.07 9.81 16.71
N ARG A 170 20.10 11.13 16.65
CA ARG A 170 19.24 12.02 17.42
C ARG A 170 18.15 12.58 16.52
N PHE A 171 16.91 12.51 16.96
CA PHE A 171 15.75 13.03 16.23
C PHE A 171 15.13 14.17 17.02
N PHE A 172 14.86 15.25 16.30
CA PHE A 172 14.28 16.47 16.84
C PHE A 172 12.96 16.73 16.15
N PHE A 173 11.95 17.13 16.91
CA PHE A 173 10.70 17.63 16.40
C PHE A 173 10.83 19.13 16.21
N VAL A 174 10.56 19.60 15.01
CA VAL A 174 10.68 21.00 14.60
C VAL A 174 9.29 21.52 14.26
N LYS A 175 8.91 22.64 14.85
CA LYS A 175 7.66 23.32 14.56
C LYS A 175 7.95 24.64 13.92
N SER A 176 7.20 25.02 12.91
CA SER A 176 7.17 26.37 12.35
C SER A 176 5.76 26.94 12.47
N ARG A 177 5.67 28.23 12.73
CA ARG A 177 4.43 28.99 12.70
C ARG A 177 4.66 30.25 11.92
N TYR A 178 3.94 30.35 10.83
CA TYR A 178 3.90 31.53 9.99
C TYR A 178 2.68 32.40 10.31
N LYS A 179 2.89 33.73 10.39
CA LYS A 179 1.83 34.73 10.43
C LYS A 179 2.20 35.87 9.48
N ALA A 180 1.27 36.23 8.59
CA ALA A 180 1.51 37.23 7.54
C ALA A 180 2.03 38.54 8.10
N GLY A 181 3.12 39.06 7.52
CA GLY A 181 3.77 40.30 7.94
C GLY A 181 4.59 40.20 9.23
N GLN A 182 4.80 39.00 9.76
CA GLN A 182 5.64 38.75 10.94
C GLN A 182 6.74 37.75 10.59
N ALA A 183 7.86 37.79 11.29
CA ALA A 183 8.89 36.78 11.18
C ALA A 183 8.35 35.43 11.66
N ALA A 184 8.78 34.35 11.01
CA ALA A 184 8.39 33.01 11.38
C ALA A 184 8.86 32.65 12.81
N GLU A 185 7.99 31.99 13.55
CA GLU A 185 8.30 31.45 14.88
C GLU A 185 8.70 29.98 14.73
N TYR A 186 9.85 29.62 15.30
CA TYR A 186 10.36 28.25 15.28
C TYR A 186 10.57 27.70 16.68
N SER A 187 10.22 26.42 16.87
CA SER A 187 10.65 25.67 18.04
C SER A 187 11.25 24.33 17.62
N ILE A 188 12.22 23.85 18.40
CA ILE A 188 12.90 22.57 18.17
C ILE A 188 13.26 21.93 19.49
N TYR A 189 12.90 20.66 19.65
CA TYR A 189 13.26 19.88 20.84
C TYR A 189 13.50 18.41 20.46
N GLU A 190 14.38 17.75 21.25
CA GLU A 190 14.74 16.36 21.03
C GLU A 190 13.63 15.42 21.48
N VAL A 191 13.30 14.43 20.65
CA VAL A 191 12.21 13.49 20.92
C VAL A 191 12.67 12.04 21.01
N VAL A 192 13.66 11.63 20.20
CA VAL A 192 14.18 10.26 20.18
C VAL A 192 15.70 10.27 19.97
N GLN A 193 16.37 9.39 20.68
CA GLN A 193 17.77 9.02 20.44
C GLN A 193 17.84 7.50 20.18
N ARG A 194 18.45 7.10 19.07
CA ARG A 194 18.76 5.71 18.75
C ARG A 194 20.24 5.47 19.01
N TRP A 195 20.52 4.64 19.98
CA TRP A 195 21.88 4.27 20.39
C TRP A 195 22.19 2.87 19.86
N ILE A 196 23.31 2.72 19.17
CA ILE A 196 23.75 1.46 18.57
C ILE A 196 25.16 1.16 19.07
N SER A 197 25.34 0.01 19.71
CA SER A 197 26.64 -0.47 20.16
C SER A 197 27.51 -0.93 18.97
N PRO A 198 28.83 -1.10 19.14
CA PRO A 198 29.70 -1.69 18.10
C PRO A 198 29.28 -3.07 17.60
N LYS A 199 28.46 -3.79 18.39
CA LYS A 199 27.89 -5.11 18.04
C LYS A 199 26.46 -5.04 17.51
N GLY A 200 25.94 -3.85 17.18
CA GLY A 200 24.58 -3.67 16.67
C GLY A 200 23.47 -3.77 17.71
N THR A 201 23.79 -3.92 19.01
CA THR A 201 22.77 -3.87 20.07
C THR A 201 22.21 -2.47 20.18
N THR A 202 20.88 -2.33 20.19
CA THR A 202 20.21 -1.05 20.16
C THR A 202 19.55 -0.69 21.50
N THR A 203 19.57 0.58 21.83
CA THR A 203 18.83 1.16 22.95
C THR A 203 18.17 2.46 22.48
N THR A 204 16.88 2.60 22.79
CA THR A 204 16.12 3.82 22.47
C THR A 204 15.90 4.63 23.73
N VAL A 205 16.26 5.91 23.67
CA VAL A 205 15.91 6.91 24.67
C VAL A 205 14.94 7.90 24.01
N ALA A 206 13.77 8.10 24.59
CA ALA A 206 12.75 8.91 23.94
C ALA A 206 11.81 9.57 24.94
N ARG A 207 11.20 10.69 24.54
CA ARG A 207 10.07 11.30 25.21
C ARG A 207 8.83 10.38 25.11
N LEU A 208 7.83 10.67 25.93
CA LEU A 208 6.51 10.03 25.78
C LEU A 208 5.87 10.51 24.49
N ARG A 209 5.29 9.55 23.75
CA ARG A 209 4.49 9.81 22.57
C ARG A 209 3.09 9.29 22.80
N GLY A 210 2.11 10.19 22.83
CA GLY A 210 0.70 9.85 22.90
C GLY A 210 0.17 9.57 21.49
N MET A 211 -0.58 8.48 21.34
CA MET A 211 -1.40 8.28 20.13
C MET A 211 -2.77 8.90 20.41
N SER A 212 -3.11 9.97 19.69
CA SER A 212 -4.46 10.52 19.70
C SER A 212 -5.36 9.69 18.79
N ILE A 213 -6.65 9.58 19.16
CA ILE A 213 -7.72 9.00 18.32
C ILE A 213 -7.79 9.65 16.93
N LEU A 214 -7.29 10.86 16.78
CA LEU A 214 -7.25 11.65 15.54
C LEU A 214 -5.93 11.51 14.75
N TYR A 215 -5.09 10.52 15.01
CA TYR A 215 -3.83 10.26 14.30
C TYR A 215 -2.78 11.39 14.34
N TYR A 216 -2.87 12.32 15.27
CA TYR A 216 -1.82 13.32 15.47
C TYR A 216 -0.69 12.76 16.32
N ASP A 217 0.54 12.90 15.84
CA ASP A 217 1.75 12.59 16.58
C ASP A 217 1.94 13.61 17.70
N LEU A 218 1.50 13.26 18.88
CA LEU A 218 1.65 14.11 20.06
C LEU A 218 2.85 13.65 20.87
N TRP A 219 3.94 14.40 20.80
CA TRP A 219 5.05 14.28 21.74
C TRP A 219 4.71 15.06 23.00
N ALA A 220 4.89 14.41 24.15
CA ALA A 220 4.82 15.10 25.44
C ALA A 220 6.12 15.91 25.62
N GLU A 221 6.11 17.16 25.15
CA GLU A 221 7.28 18.04 25.11
C GLU A 221 7.96 18.20 26.48
N TYR A 222 7.18 18.14 27.56
CA TYR A 222 7.66 18.28 28.94
C TYR A 222 8.02 16.94 29.60
N SER A 223 7.84 15.80 28.92
CA SER A 223 8.28 14.51 29.46
C SER A 223 9.79 14.36 29.37
N ASP A 224 10.36 13.61 30.29
CA ASP A 224 11.78 13.31 30.28
C ASP A 224 12.17 12.37 29.14
N MET A 225 13.44 12.45 28.75
CA MET A 225 14.07 11.52 27.83
C MET A 225 14.46 10.26 28.61
N GLU A 226 13.72 9.16 28.41
CA GLU A 226 13.89 7.91 29.15
C GLU A 226 14.20 6.73 28.25
N VAL A 227 14.93 5.74 28.78
CA VAL A 227 15.15 4.46 28.10
C VAL A 227 13.81 3.76 27.90
N ARG A 228 13.48 3.38 26.67
CA ARG A 228 12.24 2.71 26.34
C ARG A 228 12.40 1.18 26.33
N LYS A 229 11.40 0.49 26.90
CA LYS A 229 11.39 -0.98 27.04
C LYS A 229 11.41 -1.69 25.70
N ASN A 230 10.71 -1.17 24.71
CA ASN A 230 10.58 -1.77 23.39
C ASN A 230 11.25 -0.88 22.32
N ASN A 231 12.46 -1.26 21.92
CA ASN A 231 13.20 -0.59 20.85
C ASN A 231 12.52 -0.68 19.48
N LYS A 232 11.65 -1.66 19.27
CA LYS A 232 10.99 -1.96 17.99
C LYS A 232 9.59 -1.33 17.89
N LEU A 233 9.19 -0.50 18.85
CA LEU A 233 7.91 0.21 18.77
C LEU A 233 7.94 1.19 17.60
N ARG A 234 7.00 1.02 16.67
CA ARG A 234 6.77 1.89 15.52
C ARG A 234 6.67 3.37 15.89
N ALA A 235 6.22 3.66 17.11
CA ALA A 235 6.14 5.02 17.65
C ALA A 235 7.47 5.78 17.66
N TYR A 236 8.60 5.07 17.64
CA TYR A 236 9.96 5.68 17.63
C TYR A 236 10.64 5.57 16.28
N ASP A 237 9.98 5.04 15.25
CA ASP A 237 10.48 5.02 13.88
C ASP A 237 10.17 6.37 13.23
N ILE A 238 11.18 7.21 13.12
CA ILE A 238 11.06 8.56 12.58
C ILE A 238 11.80 8.61 11.25
N ASN A 239 11.13 9.11 10.22
CA ASN A 239 11.74 9.47 8.96
C ASN A 239 11.95 10.98 8.92
N PRO A 240 13.18 11.48 9.12
CA PRO A 240 13.44 12.91 9.14
C PRO A 240 13.43 13.48 7.73
N VAL A 241 12.89 14.69 7.55
CA VAL A 241 12.92 15.42 6.28
C VAL A 241 14.34 15.78 5.90
N CYS A 242 15.16 16.16 6.89
CA CYS A 242 16.56 16.44 6.67
C CYS A 242 17.45 15.95 7.81
N THR A 243 18.71 15.71 7.46
CA THR A 243 19.76 15.31 8.40
C THR A 243 20.89 16.35 8.36
N TYR A 244 21.44 16.69 9.52
CA TYR A 244 22.56 17.62 9.58
C TYR A 244 23.76 17.07 8.80
N PRO A 245 24.39 17.80 7.88
CA PRO A 245 25.38 17.26 6.96
C PRO A 245 26.68 16.82 7.63
N ARG A 246 27.07 17.45 8.73
CA ARG A 246 28.30 17.07 9.48
C ARG A 246 28.03 15.89 10.37
N GLN A 247 28.23 14.68 9.81
CA GLN A 247 27.98 13.41 10.49
C GLN A 247 29.26 12.82 11.07
N ARG A 248 29.13 12.03 12.16
CA ARG A 248 30.21 11.29 12.80
C ARG A 248 29.84 9.82 12.91
N PHE A 249 30.82 8.95 12.64
CA PHE A 249 30.63 7.50 12.60
C PHE A 249 31.66 6.80 13.48
N ILE A 250 31.23 5.72 14.16
CA ILE A 250 32.13 4.83 14.88
C ILE A 250 33.02 4.07 13.88
N PRO A 251 34.25 3.67 14.27
CA PRO A 251 35.19 2.96 13.38
C PRO A 251 34.63 1.66 12.81
N GLU A 252 33.77 0.97 13.57
CA GLU A 252 33.15 -0.28 13.18
C GLU A 252 32.30 -0.17 11.92
N LEU A 253 31.54 0.90 11.76
CA LEU A 253 30.77 1.15 10.55
C LEU A 253 31.64 1.21 9.30
N LYS A 254 32.79 1.95 9.40
CA LYS A 254 33.74 2.03 8.30
C LYS A 254 34.39 0.69 7.98
N ARG A 255 34.77 -0.09 9.00
CA ARG A 255 35.32 -1.45 8.83
C ARG A 255 34.31 -2.39 8.14
N ASN A 256 33.02 -2.22 8.44
CA ASN A 256 31.94 -3.02 7.84
C ASN A 256 31.49 -2.50 6.46
N GLY A 257 32.24 -1.56 5.87
CA GLY A 257 32.05 -1.13 4.48
C GLY A 257 31.21 0.14 4.30
N PHE A 258 30.77 0.80 5.39
CA PHE A 258 30.03 2.04 5.27
C PHE A 258 30.95 3.20 4.84
N ASN A 259 30.67 3.78 3.68
CA ASN A 259 31.45 4.85 3.03
C ASN A 259 30.85 6.26 3.17
N GLY A 260 29.70 6.39 3.85
CA GLY A 260 28.93 7.63 3.97
C GLY A 260 27.63 7.63 3.17
N GLU A 261 27.41 6.67 2.27
CA GLU A 261 26.21 6.55 1.44
C GLU A 261 25.19 5.60 2.07
N TYR A 262 23.94 6.02 2.12
CA TYR A 262 22.87 5.28 2.77
C TYR A 262 22.09 4.34 1.82
N HIS A 263 22.30 4.42 0.52
CA HIS A 263 21.69 3.55 -0.50
C HIS A 263 20.16 3.44 -0.39
N ASN A 264 19.47 4.53 -0.04
CA ASN A 264 18.03 4.59 0.22
C ASN A 264 17.56 3.67 1.37
N ILE A 265 18.43 3.45 2.37
CA ILE A 265 18.11 2.76 3.63
C ILE A 265 18.21 3.80 4.76
N LEU A 266 17.29 3.75 5.72
CA LEU A 266 17.35 4.64 6.87
C LEU A 266 18.64 4.40 7.66
N PRO A 267 19.31 5.45 8.17
CA PRO A 267 20.59 5.32 8.91
C PRO A 267 20.52 4.31 10.04
N TYR A 268 19.44 4.33 10.83
CA TYR A 268 19.25 3.41 11.95
C TYR A 268 19.21 1.94 11.51
N ASP A 269 18.44 1.66 10.47
CA ASP A 269 18.27 0.29 9.96
C ASP A 269 19.56 -0.24 9.33
N LEU A 270 20.23 0.60 8.53
CA LEU A 270 21.51 0.26 7.91
C LEU A 270 22.59 -0.03 8.95
N PHE A 271 22.80 0.89 9.90
CA PHE A 271 23.83 0.73 10.91
C PHE A 271 23.58 -0.48 11.81
N THR A 272 22.35 -0.67 12.24
CA THR A 272 21.97 -1.83 13.03
C THR A 272 22.23 -3.13 12.28
N ALA A 273 21.83 -3.22 11.00
CA ALA A 273 22.02 -4.41 10.18
C ALA A 273 23.49 -4.75 9.98
N ILE A 274 24.32 -3.79 9.54
CA ILE A 274 25.73 -4.08 9.23
C ILE A 274 26.62 -4.24 10.48
N LEU A 275 26.16 -3.84 11.64
CA LEU A 275 26.88 -4.08 12.91
C LEU A 275 26.46 -5.38 13.60
N SER A 276 25.26 -5.89 13.30
CA SER A 276 24.73 -7.10 13.94
C SER A 276 24.75 -8.35 13.07
N ASP A 277 24.83 -8.21 11.74
CA ASP A 277 24.71 -9.31 10.79
C ASP A 277 25.81 -9.25 9.71
N SER A 278 26.66 -10.27 9.70
CA SER A 278 27.74 -10.41 8.71
C SER A 278 27.26 -10.55 7.27
N ARG A 279 26.00 -10.97 7.06
CA ARG A 279 25.38 -11.05 5.72
C ARG A 279 25.04 -9.65 5.20
N ALA A 280 24.49 -8.78 6.06
CA ALA A 280 24.26 -7.39 5.71
C ALA A 280 25.58 -6.67 5.41
N GLU A 281 26.61 -6.89 6.21
CA GLU A 281 27.98 -6.41 5.97
C GLU A 281 28.50 -6.88 4.60
N THR A 282 28.36 -8.17 4.31
CA THR A 282 28.80 -8.77 3.03
C THR A 282 28.08 -8.16 1.84
N LEU A 283 26.76 -7.97 1.93
CA LEU A 283 25.96 -7.34 0.87
C LEU A 283 26.38 -5.90 0.62
N LEU A 284 26.66 -5.15 1.68
CA LEU A 284 27.14 -3.76 1.57
C LEU A 284 28.52 -3.72 0.88
N LYS A 285 29.49 -4.51 1.36
CA LYS A 285 30.85 -4.57 0.80
C LYS A 285 30.88 -5.06 -0.65
N ALA A 286 29.94 -5.95 -1.02
CA ALA A 286 29.83 -6.46 -2.38
C ALA A 286 29.01 -5.58 -3.33
N GLY A 287 28.54 -4.39 -2.89
CA GLY A 287 27.75 -3.50 -3.72
C GLY A 287 26.34 -4.01 -4.04
N GLN A 288 25.85 -5.02 -3.31
CA GLN A 288 24.52 -5.60 -3.51
C GLN A 288 23.41 -4.77 -2.83
N TYR A 289 23.37 -3.46 -3.10
CA TYR A 289 22.51 -2.52 -2.39
C TYR A 289 21.00 -2.78 -2.53
N PRO A 290 20.45 -3.16 -3.71
CA PRO A 290 19.04 -3.48 -3.81
C PRO A 290 18.67 -4.74 -3.00
N MET A 291 19.56 -5.73 -2.96
CA MET A 291 19.37 -6.93 -2.15
C MET A 291 19.48 -6.62 -0.65
N LEU A 292 20.45 -5.80 -0.24
CA LEU A 292 20.60 -5.33 1.14
C LEU A 292 19.34 -4.59 1.60
N ARG A 293 18.81 -3.70 0.77
CA ARG A 293 17.57 -2.96 1.05
C ARG A 293 16.38 -3.88 1.22
N HIS A 294 16.25 -4.87 0.33
CA HIS A 294 15.20 -5.88 0.43
C HIS A 294 15.34 -6.71 1.70
N TYR A 295 16.56 -7.15 2.03
CA TYR A 295 16.85 -7.90 3.25
C TYR A 295 16.49 -7.13 4.53
N ILE A 296 16.86 -5.87 4.61
CA ILE A 296 16.59 -5.03 5.79
C ILE A 296 15.08 -4.74 5.95
N ARG A 297 14.37 -4.48 4.85
CA ARG A 297 12.95 -4.09 4.87
C ARG A 297 11.98 -5.26 5.02
N SER A 298 12.29 -6.37 4.44
CA SER A 298 11.44 -7.57 4.46
C SER A 298 12.08 -8.62 5.34
N SER A 299 11.46 -8.94 6.47
CA SER A 299 11.94 -9.95 7.42
C SER A 299 11.89 -11.38 6.85
N PHE A 300 12.50 -11.62 5.67
CA PHE A 300 12.58 -12.95 5.09
C PHE A 300 13.83 -13.69 5.57
N ASP A 301 13.76 -15.02 5.59
CA ASP A 301 14.90 -15.86 5.90
C ASP A 301 15.90 -15.85 4.74
N ILE A 302 16.92 -15.00 4.83
CA ILE A 302 17.97 -14.88 3.82
C ILE A 302 18.83 -16.15 3.77
N GLU A 303 18.91 -16.95 4.84
CA GLU A 303 19.76 -18.15 4.90
C GLU A 303 19.40 -19.11 3.77
N ARG A 304 18.11 -19.26 3.52
CA ARG A 304 17.60 -20.08 2.41
C ARG A 304 18.16 -19.68 1.04
N TYR A 305 18.52 -18.42 0.84
CA TYR A 305 19.00 -17.87 -0.44
C TYR A 305 20.49 -17.57 -0.44
N TRP A 306 21.15 -17.69 0.72
CA TRP A 306 22.51 -17.18 0.91
C TRP A 306 23.53 -17.84 0.01
N ALA A 307 23.41 -19.15 -0.26
CA ALA A 307 24.27 -19.84 -1.21
C ALA A 307 24.20 -19.22 -2.62
N SER A 308 22.98 -18.95 -3.10
CA SER A 308 22.73 -18.32 -4.42
C SER A 308 23.23 -16.86 -4.46
N VAL A 309 23.03 -16.10 -3.37
CA VAL A 309 23.58 -14.73 -3.25
C VAL A 309 25.11 -14.72 -3.34
N LYS A 310 25.79 -15.65 -2.64
CA LYS A 310 27.25 -15.78 -2.73
C LYS A 310 27.75 -16.10 -4.16
N ILE A 311 26.95 -16.84 -4.92
CA ILE A 311 27.26 -17.14 -6.33
C ILE A 311 27.15 -15.86 -7.17
N CYS A 312 26.08 -15.06 -6.99
CA CYS A 312 25.95 -13.77 -7.66
C CYS A 312 27.16 -12.88 -7.36
N ILE A 313 27.56 -12.74 -6.09
CA ILE A 313 28.71 -11.93 -5.69
C ILE A 313 30.01 -12.44 -6.38
N ARG A 314 30.27 -13.74 -6.33
CA ARG A 314 31.48 -14.35 -6.93
C ARG A 314 31.56 -14.19 -8.45
N ASN A 315 30.43 -14.14 -9.13
CA ASN A 315 30.33 -13.94 -10.56
C ASN A 315 30.20 -12.48 -10.99
N GLY A 316 30.38 -11.52 -10.08
CA GLY A 316 30.23 -10.11 -10.37
C GLY A 316 28.82 -9.68 -10.78
N TYR A 317 27.81 -10.52 -10.51
CA TYR A 317 26.42 -10.21 -10.83
C TYR A 317 25.80 -9.35 -9.75
N THR A 318 25.31 -8.16 -10.14
CA THR A 318 24.59 -7.27 -9.27
C THR A 318 23.08 -7.55 -9.35
N ILE A 319 22.46 -7.91 -8.24
CA ILE A 319 21.02 -8.14 -8.14
C ILE A 319 20.32 -6.77 -8.23
N SER A 320 19.65 -6.49 -9.34
CA SER A 320 18.99 -5.20 -9.59
C SER A 320 17.72 -4.98 -8.76
N ASP A 321 17.00 -6.06 -8.44
CA ASP A 321 15.81 -6.07 -7.58
C ASP A 321 15.83 -7.31 -6.68
N GLY A 322 15.98 -7.09 -5.37
CA GLY A 322 16.07 -8.18 -4.40
C GLY A 322 14.79 -8.99 -4.24
N SER A 323 13.61 -8.35 -4.38
CA SER A 323 12.32 -9.04 -4.30
C SER A 323 12.09 -9.94 -5.50
N MET A 324 12.23 -9.38 -6.70
CA MET A 324 12.06 -10.12 -7.95
C MET A 324 13.06 -11.26 -8.07
N TRP A 325 14.33 -11.02 -7.68
CA TRP A 325 15.35 -12.06 -7.70
C TRP A 325 14.99 -13.22 -6.74
N ARG A 326 14.56 -12.92 -5.51
CA ARG A 326 14.12 -13.95 -4.56
C ARG A 326 12.97 -14.79 -5.14
N ASP A 327 11.95 -14.14 -5.69
CA ASP A 327 10.81 -14.82 -6.30
C ASP A 327 11.25 -15.67 -7.50
N THR A 328 12.24 -15.21 -8.29
CA THR A 328 12.85 -15.99 -9.36
C THR A 328 13.55 -17.24 -8.84
N ILE A 329 14.32 -17.14 -7.75
CA ILE A 329 14.94 -18.30 -7.11
C ILE A 329 13.90 -19.33 -6.64
N ASP A 330 12.79 -18.88 -6.06
CA ASP A 330 11.71 -19.77 -5.64
C ASP A 330 11.02 -20.45 -6.84
N LEU A 331 10.84 -19.74 -7.95
CA LEU A 331 10.35 -20.31 -9.20
C LEU A 331 11.32 -21.34 -9.80
N LEU A 332 12.61 -21.04 -9.80
CA LEU A 332 13.65 -21.98 -10.25
C LEU A 332 13.61 -23.27 -9.44
N ARG A 333 13.52 -23.18 -8.10
CA ARG A 333 13.36 -24.33 -7.21
C ARG A 333 12.09 -25.11 -7.48
N HIS A 334 10.97 -24.43 -7.70
CA HIS A 334 9.70 -25.05 -8.07
C HIS A 334 9.83 -25.92 -9.34
N PHE A 335 10.63 -25.46 -10.30
CA PHE A 335 10.90 -26.20 -11.54
C PHE A 335 12.12 -27.14 -11.45
N GLY A 336 12.66 -27.41 -10.26
CA GLY A 336 13.79 -28.32 -10.06
C GLY A 336 15.09 -27.86 -10.70
N LYS A 337 15.29 -26.54 -10.87
CA LYS A 337 16.52 -25.97 -11.39
C LYS A 337 17.57 -25.82 -10.28
N ASP A 338 18.83 -26.05 -10.63
CA ASP A 338 19.94 -25.91 -9.68
C ASP A 338 20.20 -24.44 -9.36
N THR A 339 19.82 -24.02 -8.16
CA THR A 339 20.04 -22.65 -7.66
C THR A 339 21.46 -22.43 -7.11
N ASN A 340 22.38 -23.42 -7.28
CA ASN A 340 23.81 -23.26 -7.05
C ASN A 340 24.59 -23.05 -8.35
N SER A 341 23.92 -22.98 -9.50
CA SER A 341 24.54 -22.72 -10.79
C SER A 341 24.39 -21.24 -11.19
N PRO A 342 25.47 -20.52 -11.53
CA PRO A 342 25.42 -19.14 -11.98
C PRO A 342 24.55 -18.96 -13.22
N LYS A 343 24.44 -20.00 -14.06
CA LYS A 343 23.56 -20.01 -15.24
C LYS A 343 22.11 -19.63 -14.93
N TYR A 344 21.61 -20.02 -13.76
CA TYR A 344 20.22 -19.79 -13.36
C TYR A 344 20.07 -18.62 -12.41
N VAL A 345 21.04 -18.42 -11.48
CA VAL A 345 20.90 -17.39 -10.43
C VAL A 345 21.39 -16.00 -10.85
N CYS A 346 22.12 -15.93 -12.00
CA CYS A 346 22.66 -14.69 -12.57
C CYS A 346 22.08 -14.45 -13.98
N PRO A 347 20.77 -14.32 -14.16
CA PRO A 347 20.20 -14.10 -15.50
C PRO A 347 20.64 -12.74 -16.08
N SER A 348 20.90 -12.69 -17.37
CA SER A 348 21.25 -11.43 -18.05
C SER A 348 20.14 -10.38 -17.97
N ASP A 349 18.89 -10.83 -18.03
CA ASP A 349 17.68 -10.03 -17.77
C ASP A 349 16.83 -10.72 -16.70
N LEU A 350 16.86 -10.15 -15.50
CA LEU A 350 16.11 -10.69 -14.35
C LEU A 350 14.60 -10.66 -14.57
N LYS A 351 14.10 -9.56 -15.17
CA LYS A 351 12.67 -9.39 -15.39
C LYS A 351 12.15 -10.38 -16.43
N ALA A 352 12.84 -10.50 -17.56
CA ALA A 352 12.44 -11.44 -18.60
C ALA A 352 12.44 -12.89 -18.11
N GLU A 353 13.45 -13.29 -17.31
CA GLU A 353 13.49 -14.64 -16.74
C GLU A 353 12.40 -14.87 -15.71
N HIS A 354 12.14 -13.93 -14.81
CA HIS A 354 11.04 -13.98 -13.86
C HIS A 354 9.70 -14.14 -14.60
N ASP A 355 9.41 -13.30 -15.58
CA ASP A 355 8.14 -13.31 -16.30
C ASP A 355 7.95 -14.62 -17.09
N ARG A 356 9.03 -15.14 -17.69
CA ARG A 356 9.04 -16.47 -18.35
C ARG A 356 8.66 -17.60 -17.40
N LEU A 357 9.25 -17.61 -16.19
CA LEU A 357 8.99 -18.64 -15.18
C LEU A 357 7.58 -18.50 -14.59
N MET A 358 7.11 -17.28 -14.36
CA MET A 358 5.75 -17.00 -13.90
C MET A 358 4.71 -17.48 -14.92
N HIS A 359 4.90 -17.20 -16.21
CA HIS A 359 4.03 -17.68 -17.26
C HIS A 359 3.96 -19.22 -17.29
N LYS A 360 5.12 -19.88 -17.16
CA LYS A 360 5.19 -21.35 -17.08
C LYS A 360 4.43 -21.89 -15.87
N ARG A 361 4.55 -21.25 -14.71
CA ARG A 361 3.84 -21.63 -13.48
C ARG A 361 2.33 -21.46 -13.63
N ASN A 362 1.88 -20.35 -14.22
CA ASN A 362 0.46 -20.09 -14.46
C ASN A 362 -0.15 -21.17 -15.38
N LYS A 363 0.54 -21.52 -16.47
CA LYS A 363 0.10 -22.64 -17.34
C LYS A 363 -0.01 -23.97 -16.58
N GLU A 364 0.93 -24.26 -15.67
CA GLU A 364 0.86 -25.48 -14.84
C GLU A 364 -0.35 -25.45 -13.89
N ILE A 365 -0.64 -24.30 -13.28
CA ILE A 365 -1.81 -24.11 -12.41
C ILE A 365 -3.10 -24.28 -13.19
N GLU A 366 -3.20 -23.68 -14.37
CA GLU A 366 -4.39 -23.81 -15.25
C GLU A 366 -4.61 -25.28 -15.66
N ARG A 367 -3.54 -25.99 -16.07
CA ARG A 367 -3.63 -27.41 -16.40
C ARG A 367 -4.13 -28.23 -15.22
N LYS A 368 -3.59 -28.02 -14.00
CA LYS A 368 -4.03 -28.72 -12.79
C LYS A 368 -5.50 -28.43 -12.45
N LYS A 369 -5.91 -27.17 -12.60
CA LYS A 369 -7.32 -26.79 -12.41
C LYS A 369 -8.26 -27.48 -13.42
N LEU A 370 -7.83 -27.58 -14.67
CA LEU A 370 -8.59 -28.26 -15.71
C LEU A 370 -8.70 -29.79 -15.42
N GLU A 371 -7.58 -30.43 -15.07
CA GLU A 371 -7.55 -31.83 -14.70
C GLU A 371 -8.47 -32.14 -13.51
N GLU A 372 -8.46 -31.26 -12.50
CA GLU A 372 -9.37 -31.38 -11.34
C GLU A 372 -10.82 -31.23 -11.74
N ARG A 373 -11.16 -30.25 -12.61
CA ARG A 373 -12.54 -30.10 -13.13
C ARG A 373 -13.00 -31.35 -13.87
N ILE A 374 -12.16 -31.94 -14.73
CA ILE A 374 -12.44 -33.15 -15.45
C ILE A 374 -12.65 -34.31 -14.46
N ARG A 375 -11.84 -34.42 -13.43
CA ARG A 375 -11.98 -35.45 -12.39
C ARG A 375 -13.32 -35.33 -11.64
N GLN A 376 -13.68 -34.12 -11.25
CA GLN A 376 -14.97 -33.84 -10.58
C GLN A 376 -16.15 -34.13 -11.51
N ALA A 377 -16.07 -33.72 -12.77
CA ALA A 377 -17.10 -34.04 -13.76
C ALA A 377 -17.32 -35.55 -13.87
N LYS A 378 -16.27 -36.35 -14.03
CA LYS A 378 -16.37 -37.83 -14.11
C LYS A 378 -17.00 -38.44 -12.84
N LYS A 379 -16.67 -37.89 -11.64
CA LYS A 379 -17.23 -38.37 -10.37
C LYS A 379 -18.75 -38.19 -10.30
N HIS A 380 -19.28 -37.13 -10.83
CA HIS A 380 -20.72 -36.79 -10.74
C HIS A 380 -21.53 -37.23 -11.96
N GLU A 381 -20.90 -37.67 -13.05
CA GLU A 381 -21.54 -38.02 -14.30
C GLU A 381 -22.67 -39.08 -14.13
N LYS A 382 -22.38 -40.13 -13.35
CA LYS A 382 -23.38 -41.21 -13.12
C LYS A 382 -24.61 -40.69 -12.36
N ALA A 383 -24.39 -39.80 -11.37
CA ALA A 383 -25.48 -39.19 -10.61
C ALA A 383 -26.30 -38.24 -11.47
N TYR A 384 -25.66 -37.43 -12.29
CA TYR A 384 -26.32 -36.52 -13.23
C TYR A 384 -27.18 -37.27 -14.24
N ARG A 385 -26.65 -38.30 -14.91
CA ARG A 385 -27.40 -39.15 -15.85
C ARG A 385 -28.60 -39.80 -15.20
N LYS A 386 -28.49 -40.30 -13.96
CA LYS A 386 -29.62 -40.85 -13.22
C LYS A 386 -30.68 -39.77 -12.92
N LEU A 387 -30.29 -38.55 -12.67
CA LEU A 387 -31.17 -37.45 -12.27
C LEU A 387 -31.86 -36.78 -13.46
N LYS A 388 -31.14 -36.60 -14.58
CA LYS A 388 -31.55 -35.77 -15.71
C LYS A 388 -31.60 -36.50 -17.05
N GLY A 389 -31.22 -37.77 -17.09
CA GLY A 389 -31.12 -38.52 -18.34
C GLY A 389 -32.42 -38.59 -19.15
N ILE A 390 -33.60 -38.51 -18.52
CA ILE A 390 -34.89 -38.45 -19.17
C ILE A 390 -35.06 -37.22 -20.07
N PHE A 391 -34.31 -36.14 -19.83
CA PHE A 391 -34.36 -34.89 -20.60
C PHE A 391 -33.36 -34.86 -21.74
N PHE A 392 -32.43 -35.83 -21.83
CA PHE A 392 -31.42 -35.82 -22.87
C PHE A 392 -32.03 -35.91 -24.25
N GLY A 393 -31.46 -35.24 -25.23
CA GLY A 393 -31.96 -35.10 -26.58
C GLY A 393 -33.01 -34.00 -26.78
N ILE A 394 -33.39 -33.27 -25.69
CA ILE A 394 -34.28 -32.12 -25.85
C ILE A 394 -33.46 -30.96 -26.42
N ALA A 395 -33.91 -30.45 -27.57
CA ALA A 395 -33.37 -29.27 -28.23
C ALA A 395 -34.52 -28.47 -28.87
N PHE A 396 -34.40 -27.15 -28.77
CA PHE A 396 -35.32 -26.19 -29.40
C PHE A 396 -34.55 -25.36 -30.41
N THR A 397 -35.14 -25.02 -31.52
CA THR A 397 -34.49 -24.15 -32.52
C THR A 397 -35.53 -23.28 -33.22
N ASP A 398 -35.12 -22.09 -33.61
CA ASP A 398 -35.89 -21.20 -34.49
C ASP A 398 -35.18 -20.97 -35.84
N GLY A 399 -34.22 -21.85 -36.18
CA GLY A 399 -33.43 -21.83 -37.41
C GLY A 399 -31.98 -21.43 -37.17
N THR A 400 -31.70 -20.33 -36.47
CA THR A 400 -30.34 -19.87 -36.17
C THR A 400 -29.95 -20.06 -34.71
N LEU A 401 -30.90 -19.87 -33.81
CA LEU A 401 -30.70 -20.08 -32.37
C LEU A 401 -31.07 -21.54 -32.03
N GLN A 402 -30.18 -22.20 -31.32
CA GLN A 402 -30.43 -23.54 -30.77
C GLN A 402 -30.29 -23.49 -29.23
N VAL A 403 -31.28 -24.04 -28.53
CA VAL A 403 -31.25 -24.20 -27.06
C VAL A 403 -31.41 -25.68 -26.75
N ARG A 404 -30.41 -26.30 -26.11
CA ARG A 404 -30.43 -27.73 -25.79
C ARG A 404 -30.08 -28.02 -24.34
N VAL A 405 -30.55 -29.09 -23.79
CA VAL A 405 -30.19 -29.58 -22.47
C VAL A 405 -28.71 -29.94 -22.45
N LEU A 406 -28.00 -29.58 -21.39
CA LEU A 406 -26.64 -30.06 -21.14
C LEU A 406 -26.70 -31.55 -20.76
N GLU A 407 -26.01 -32.43 -21.47
CA GLU A 407 -26.14 -33.89 -21.36
C GLU A 407 -25.01 -34.54 -20.53
N SER A 408 -24.00 -33.78 -20.15
CA SER A 408 -22.89 -34.27 -19.35
C SER A 408 -22.39 -33.22 -18.37
N VAL A 409 -21.83 -33.64 -17.24
CA VAL A 409 -21.19 -32.74 -16.27
C VAL A 409 -19.97 -32.02 -16.88
N ALA A 410 -19.32 -32.61 -17.87
CA ALA A 410 -18.26 -31.99 -18.65
C ALA A 410 -18.75 -30.76 -19.42
N GLU A 411 -19.99 -30.80 -19.95
CA GLU A 411 -20.60 -29.64 -20.62
C GLU A 411 -20.83 -28.48 -19.65
N PHE A 412 -21.25 -28.74 -18.41
CA PHE A 412 -21.33 -27.69 -17.38
C PHE A 412 -19.99 -27.01 -17.11
N ALA A 413 -18.91 -27.79 -17.10
CA ALA A 413 -17.57 -27.24 -16.93
C ALA A 413 -17.13 -26.37 -18.12
N ALA A 414 -17.46 -26.79 -19.33
CA ALA A 414 -17.23 -26.02 -20.56
C ALA A 414 -18.07 -24.74 -20.60
N GLU A 415 -19.37 -24.84 -20.28
CA GLU A 415 -20.30 -23.71 -20.19
C GLU A 415 -19.81 -22.64 -19.23
N GLY A 416 -19.49 -23.03 -17.96
CA GLY A 416 -18.99 -22.11 -16.95
C GLY A 416 -17.63 -21.51 -17.27
N THR A 417 -16.81 -22.20 -18.07
CA THR A 417 -15.51 -21.68 -18.51
C THR A 417 -15.66 -20.66 -19.63
N GLU A 418 -16.50 -20.93 -20.62
CA GLU A 418 -16.70 -20.10 -21.81
C GLU A 418 -17.50 -18.84 -21.51
N LEU A 419 -18.55 -18.95 -20.69
CA LEU A 419 -19.40 -17.83 -20.30
C LEU A 419 -18.99 -17.14 -18.96
N HIS A 420 -17.88 -17.59 -18.35
CA HIS A 420 -17.36 -17.00 -17.10
C HIS A 420 -18.39 -16.89 -15.97
N HIS A 421 -19.20 -17.94 -15.76
CA HIS A 421 -20.16 -17.99 -14.66
C HIS A 421 -20.10 -19.31 -13.87
N CYS A 422 -20.83 -19.37 -12.76
CA CYS A 422 -20.65 -20.38 -11.72
C CYS A 422 -21.52 -21.67 -11.91
N VAL A 423 -22.05 -21.98 -13.10
CA VAL A 423 -22.94 -23.11 -13.32
C VAL A 423 -22.31 -24.45 -12.92
N PHE A 424 -21.03 -24.66 -13.18
CA PHE A 424 -20.32 -25.86 -12.76
C PHE A 424 -19.89 -25.78 -11.27
N SER A 425 -19.30 -24.67 -10.82
CA SER A 425 -18.79 -24.52 -9.45
C SER A 425 -19.89 -24.59 -8.38
N ASN A 426 -21.09 -24.13 -8.70
CA ASN A 426 -22.26 -24.20 -7.82
C ASN A 426 -23.03 -25.52 -7.96
N SER A 427 -22.46 -26.49 -8.72
CA SER A 427 -23.02 -27.86 -8.85
C SER A 427 -24.49 -27.94 -9.32
N TYR A 428 -24.90 -27.06 -10.23
CA TYR A 428 -26.28 -27.07 -10.79
C TYR A 428 -26.68 -28.41 -11.38
N PHE A 429 -25.74 -29.24 -11.81
CA PHE A 429 -25.98 -30.59 -12.28
C PHE A 429 -26.49 -31.53 -11.17
N LEU A 430 -26.42 -31.18 -9.88
CA LEU A 430 -27.00 -31.96 -8.77
C LEU A 430 -28.34 -31.41 -8.29
N GLU A 431 -28.76 -30.24 -8.78
CA GLU A 431 -30.03 -29.63 -8.40
C GLU A 431 -31.23 -30.40 -9.00
N LYS A 432 -32.05 -31.00 -8.10
CA LYS A 432 -33.18 -31.87 -8.52
C LYS A 432 -34.21 -31.12 -9.33
N ASN A 433 -34.51 -29.88 -8.98
CA ASN A 433 -35.61 -29.09 -9.53
C ASN A 433 -35.20 -28.11 -10.64
N SER A 434 -33.92 -28.07 -11.01
CA SER A 434 -33.39 -27.22 -12.08
C SER A 434 -32.96 -28.06 -13.29
N LEU A 435 -33.37 -27.64 -14.47
CA LEU A 435 -32.88 -28.17 -15.76
C LEU A 435 -32.07 -27.08 -16.44
N ILE A 436 -30.83 -27.37 -16.79
CA ILE A 436 -29.91 -26.40 -17.40
C ILE A 436 -29.78 -26.69 -18.89
N LEU A 437 -29.97 -25.65 -19.69
CA LEU A 437 -29.83 -25.66 -21.13
C LEU A 437 -28.76 -24.66 -21.58
N SER A 438 -28.13 -24.95 -22.71
CA SER A 438 -27.17 -24.03 -23.38
C SER A 438 -27.83 -23.47 -24.63
N ALA A 439 -27.84 -22.16 -24.75
CA ALA A 439 -28.27 -21.44 -25.93
C ALA A 439 -27.07 -21.13 -26.82
N THR A 440 -27.11 -21.54 -28.08
CA THR A 440 -26.03 -21.37 -29.04
C THR A 440 -26.50 -20.77 -30.35
N ILE A 441 -25.65 -19.97 -31.00
CA ILE A 441 -25.81 -19.47 -32.37
C ILE A 441 -24.50 -19.82 -33.12
N ASP A 442 -24.63 -20.48 -34.27
CA ASP A 442 -23.49 -20.95 -35.08
C ASP A 442 -22.44 -21.73 -34.23
N GLY A 443 -22.94 -22.53 -33.29
CA GLY A 443 -22.10 -23.32 -32.38
C GLY A 443 -21.41 -22.55 -31.25
N LYS A 444 -21.56 -21.23 -31.17
CA LYS A 444 -21.04 -20.40 -30.06
C LYS A 444 -22.07 -20.32 -28.95
N ARG A 445 -21.62 -20.48 -27.69
CA ARG A 445 -22.49 -20.32 -26.52
C ARG A 445 -22.83 -18.85 -26.31
N ILE A 446 -24.12 -18.58 -26.14
CA ILE A 446 -24.68 -17.24 -25.99
C ILE A 446 -25.16 -17.03 -24.55
N GLU A 447 -26.05 -17.89 -24.06
CA GLU A 447 -26.57 -17.86 -22.69
C GLU A 447 -26.78 -19.28 -22.15
N THR A 448 -26.64 -19.41 -20.82
CA THR A 448 -27.06 -20.58 -20.06
C THR A 448 -28.45 -20.32 -19.49
N VAL A 449 -29.39 -21.22 -19.74
CA VAL A 449 -30.78 -21.09 -19.29
C VAL A 449 -31.06 -22.11 -18.19
N GLU A 450 -31.64 -21.63 -17.08
CA GLU A 450 -32.18 -22.48 -16.02
C GLU A 450 -33.69 -22.52 -16.09
N VAL A 451 -34.25 -23.71 -16.19
CA VAL A 451 -35.68 -23.97 -16.15
C VAL A 451 -36.05 -24.70 -14.86
N SER A 452 -37.04 -24.18 -14.13
CA SER A 452 -37.60 -24.85 -12.96
C SER A 452 -38.43 -26.06 -13.40
N LEU A 453 -38.10 -27.26 -12.93
CA LEU A 453 -38.90 -28.47 -13.15
C LEU A 453 -40.18 -28.53 -12.31
N LYS A 454 -40.35 -27.58 -11.34
CA LYS A 454 -41.59 -27.46 -10.56
C LYS A 454 -42.65 -26.61 -11.25
N THR A 455 -42.23 -25.43 -11.74
CA THR A 455 -43.14 -24.45 -12.34
C THR A 455 -43.14 -24.51 -13.87
N LEU A 456 -42.15 -25.14 -14.46
CA LEU A 456 -41.92 -25.20 -15.93
C LEU A 456 -41.73 -23.77 -16.51
N GLU A 457 -41.02 -22.90 -15.78
CA GLU A 457 -40.70 -21.54 -16.17
C GLU A 457 -39.21 -21.35 -16.21
N VAL A 458 -38.75 -20.43 -17.04
CA VAL A 458 -37.33 -19.97 -17.03
C VAL A 458 -37.10 -19.19 -15.76
N VAL A 459 -36.19 -19.70 -14.91
CA VAL A 459 -35.76 -19.03 -13.68
C VAL A 459 -34.76 -17.91 -13.99
N GLN A 460 -33.80 -18.21 -14.87
CA GLN A 460 -32.79 -17.26 -15.33
C GLN A 460 -32.21 -17.70 -16.69
N SER A 461 -31.75 -16.73 -17.44
CA SER A 461 -30.93 -16.92 -18.64
C SER A 461 -29.76 -15.90 -18.56
N ARG A 462 -28.52 -16.37 -18.67
CA ARG A 462 -27.34 -15.55 -18.46
C ARG A 462 -26.23 -15.88 -19.44
N GLY A 463 -25.68 -14.85 -20.07
CA GLY A 463 -24.53 -14.92 -20.95
C GLY A 463 -23.21 -14.64 -20.24
N LEU A 464 -22.24 -14.15 -21.01
CA LEU A 464 -20.90 -13.85 -20.54
C LEU A 464 -20.91 -12.93 -19.31
N HIS A 465 -20.19 -13.32 -18.25
CA HIS A 465 -20.13 -12.60 -16.98
C HIS A 465 -21.50 -12.33 -16.32
N ASN A 466 -22.44 -13.25 -16.48
CA ASN A 466 -23.83 -13.15 -15.98
C ASN A 466 -24.63 -11.96 -16.55
N SER A 467 -24.27 -11.44 -17.71
CA SER A 467 -25.00 -10.39 -18.40
C SER A 467 -26.14 -10.97 -19.25
N ASN A 468 -27.14 -10.17 -19.55
CA ASN A 468 -28.12 -10.49 -20.59
C ASN A 468 -27.51 -10.11 -21.94
N THR A 469 -27.72 -10.95 -22.94
CA THR A 469 -27.29 -10.67 -24.32
C THR A 469 -28.41 -10.01 -25.11
N GLU A 470 -28.11 -9.54 -26.31
CA GLU A 470 -29.12 -9.05 -27.26
C GLU A 470 -30.16 -10.13 -27.68
N TYR A 471 -29.83 -11.41 -27.48
CA TYR A 471 -30.68 -12.54 -27.77
C TYR A 471 -31.53 -13.01 -26.58
N HIS A 472 -31.42 -12.37 -25.43
CA HIS A 472 -31.99 -12.79 -24.15
C HIS A 472 -33.52 -13.10 -24.28
N ASP A 473 -34.29 -12.12 -24.73
CA ASP A 473 -35.75 -12.26 -24.84
C ASP A 473 -36.14 -13.35 -25.86
N ARG A 474 -35.36 -13.47 -26.95
CA ARG A 474 -35.56 -14.51 -27.98
C ARG A 474 -35.29 -15.91 -27.42
N ILE A 475 -34.23 -16.05 -26.59
CA ILE A 475 -33.89 -17.31 -25.93
C ILE A 475 -35.01 -17.72 -24.96
N VAL A 476 -35.40 -16.78 -24.08
CA VAL A 476 -36.45 -17.03 -23.07
C VAL A 476 -37.78 -17.39 -23.73
N ASN A 477 -38.19 -16.68 -24.79
CA ASN A 477 -39.41 -16.95 -25.53
C ASN A 477 -39.36 -18.31 -26.22
N LEU A 478 -38.24 -18.70 -26.83
CA LEU A 478 -38.06 -19.99 -27.47
C LEU A 478 -38.20 -21.13 -26.47
N VAL A 479 -37.60 -21.00 -25.27
CA VAL A 479 -37.71 -22.01 -24.21
C VAL A 479 -39.15 -22.09 -23.70
N ASN A 480 -39.78 -20.96 -23.36
CA ASN A 480 -41.15 -20.91 -22.82
C ASN A 480 -42.18 -21.49 -23.81
N SER A 481 -42.02 -21.27 -25.12
CA SER A 481 -42.90 -21.81 -26.16
C SER A 481 -42.79 -23.34 -26.30
N ASN A 482 -41.67 -23.93 -25.82
CA ASN A 482 -41.37 -25.35 -25.96
C ASN A 482 -41.33 -26.14 -24.64
N VAL A 483 -41.71 -25.53 -23.49
CA VAL A 483 -41.70 -26.22 -22.18
C VAL A 483 -42.57 -27.48 -22.13
N ASN A 484 -43.56 -27.59 -23.00
CA ASN A 484 -44.41 -28.81 -23.11
C ASN A 484 -43.59 -30.06 -23.45
N LEU A 485 -42.48 -29.94 -24.17
CA LEU A 485 -41.59 -31.08 -24.44
C LEU A 485 -40.90 -31.55 -23.15
N ILE A 486 -40.55 -30.65 -22.25
CA ILE A 486 -39.98 -30.96 -20.93
C ILE A 486 -41.07 -31.67 -20.09
N ARG A 487 -42.33 -31.16 -20.08
CA ARG A 487 -43.45 -31.75 -19.36
C ARG A 487 -43.71 -33.17 -19.83
N GLN A 488 -43.84 -33.40 -21.15
CA GLN A 488 -44.05 -34.74 -21.75
C GLN A 488 -43.00 -35.76 -21.31
N ARG A 489 -41.70 -35.33 -21.20
CA ARG A 489 -40.62 -36.21 -20.70
C ARG A 489 -40.79 -36.56 -19.23
N MET A 490 -41.29 -35.61 -18.42
CA MET A 490 -41.56 -35.85 -16.99
C MET A 490 -42.75 -36.80 -16.77
N GLU A 491 -43.80 -36.71 -17.62
CA GLU A 491 -44.98 -37.55 -17.55
C GLU A 491 -44.74 -39.00 -18.08
N ALA A 492 -43.75 -39.14 -18.97
CA ALA A 492 -43.38 -40.43 -19.54
C ALA A 492 -42.34 -41.23 -18.70
N ALA A 493 -41.81 -40.68 -17.63
CA ALA A 493 -40.77 -41.25 -16.76
C ALA A 493 -41.33 -41.76 -15.43
#